data_e0a1e0eeb01912fcb5acb8a4e8ed9fe4
#
_entry.id   e0a1e0eeb01912fcb5acb8a4e8ed9fe4
#
_cell.length_a   1.000
_cell.length_b   1.000
_cell.length_c   1.000
_cell.angle_alpha   90.00
_cell.angle_beta   90.00
_cell.angle_gamma   90.00
#
_symmetry.space_group_name_H-M   'P 1'
#
loop_
_entity.id
_entity.type
_entity.pdbx_description
1 polymer ?
#
loop_
_entity_poly.entity_id
_entity_poly.type
_entity_poly.pdbx_seq_one_letter_code
_entity_poly.pdbx_strand_id
1 'polypeptide(L)'
;MATVGSPSSDDRRQGDTYRLTPDEIASFRRDGYVHLKGVMSPEEMNEIEDVYERFLRGEIHVVGKDFNDMTTGEHGTDPRGYAVVNVMLPRKYYPQWQGNLFERRAHSIAEQLCGEGMTIDFDQLLAKSPGRPDAIFHWHQDQAYWIDTDDRRTATCWLAVDDSTVENGCMQFLPGSHLEPVRRHRPLHGDRSSSHTLVTDLQPNDVMRAVEISRGDITVHNEGVLHGSGGNYSASSYRRAYIVALRSQSTVAEERRRGFTHSHNDGGEVLNAVDGLHA
;
A
#
# COMPACT_ATOMS: atom_id res chain seq x y z
N MET A 1 -11.42 -26.92 29.49
CA MET A 1 -10.75 -25.65 29.20
C MET A 1 -11.71 -24.85 28.33
N ALA A 2 -12.22 -23.74 28.81
CA ALA A 2 -13.09 -22.89 28.03
C ALA A 2 -12.27 -22.26 26.91
N THR A 3 -12.67 -22.44 25.66
CA THR A 3 -12.14 -21.69 24.53
C THR A 3 -12.51 -20.23 24.71
N VAL A 4 -11.53 -19.42 25.10
CA VAL A 4 -11.69 -17.97 25.10
C VAL A 4 -11.88 -17.61 23.61
N GLY A 5 -13.10 -17.21 23.24
CA GLY A 5 -13.39 -16.74 21.88
C GLY A 5 -12.44 -15.61 21.51
N SER A 6 -12.05 -15.53 20.26
CA SER A 6 -11.25 -14.39 19.77
C SER A 6 -11.99 -13.08 20.06
N PRO A 7 -11.32 -12.05 20.58
CA PRO A 7 -11.95 -10.77 20.88
C PRO A 7 -12.62 -10.18 19.62
N SER A 8 -13.77 -9.54 19.78
CA SER A 8 -14.46 -8.85 18.68
C SER A 8 -13.59 -7.69 18.15
N SER A 9 -13.87 -7.21 16.93
CA SER A 9 -13.15 -6.05 16.37
C SER A 9 -13.35 -4.81 17.27
N ASP A 10 -14.54 -4.68 17.89
CA ASP A 10 -14.85 -3.56 18.79
C ASP A 10 -13.98 -3.57 20.04
N ASP A 11 -13.72 -4.75 20.62
CA ASP A 11 -12.83 -4.90 21.78
C ASP A 11 -11.37 -4.59 21.46
N ARG A 12 -11.01 -4.64 20.18
CA ARG A 12 -9.64 -4.44 19.70
C ARG A 12 -9.33 -3.00 19.33
N ARG A 13 -10.36 -2.21 18.95
CA ARG A 13 -10.24 -0.76 18.74
C ARG A 13 -10.22 -0.03 20.07
N GLN A 14 -9.12 0.61 20.41
CA GLN A 14 -8.93 1.35 21.66
C GLN A 14 -8.44 2.77 21.36
N GLY A 15 -9.37 3.64 20.94
CA GLY A 15 -9.01 4.98 20.47
C GLY A 15 -8.06 4.92 19.28
N ASP A 16 -6.87 5.46 19.46
CA ASP A 16 -5.82 5.56 18.42
C ASP A 16 -5.07 4.25 18.18
N THR A 17 -5.41 3.19 18.90
CA THR A 17 -4.72 1.90 18.79
C THR A 17 -5.65 0.80 18.33
N TYR A 18 -5.05 -0.24 17.74
CA TYR A 18 -5.72 -1.49 17.40
C TYR A 18 -4.85 -2.64 17.87
N ARG A 19 -5.39 -3.52 18.73
CA ARG A 19 -4.63 -4.60 19.36
C ARG A 19 -4.58 -5.82 18.48
N LEU A 20 -3.36 -6.29 18.17
CA LEU A 20 -3.11 -7.51 17.43
C LEU A 20 -3.18 -8.74 18.34
N THR A 21 -3.56 -9.87 17.74
CA THR A 21 -3.43 -11.18 18.38
C THR A 21 -2.03 -11.77 18.12
N PRO A 22 -1.55 -12.69 18.99
CA PRO A 22 -0.29 -13.39 18.72
C PRO A 22 -0.26 -14.14 17.37
N ASP A 23 -1.40 -14.69 16.95
CA ASP A 23 -1.51 -15.42 15.68
C ASP A 23 -1.38 -14.50 14.47
N GLU A 24 -1.90 -13.27 14.54
CA GLU A 24 -1.73 -12.26 13.47
C GLU A 24 -0.27 -11.81 13.36
N ILE A 25 0.39 -11.59 14.49
CA ILE A 25 1.83 -11.26 14.50
C ILE A 25 2.63 -12.44 13.93
N ALA A 26 2.31 -13.67 14.31
CA ALA A 26 2.96 -14.87 13.77
C ALA A 26 2.72 -15.04 12.26
N SER A 27 1.50 -14.75 11.78
CA SER A 27 1.17 -14.77 10.35
C SER A 27 1.97 -13.75 9.56
N PHE A 28 2.05 -12.50 10.04
CA PHE A 28 2.86 -11.47 9.37
C PHE A 28 4.33 -11.89 9.27
N ARG A 29 4.90 -12.45 10.33
CA ARG A 29 6.30 -12.91 10.33
C ARG A 29 6.55 -14.09 9.40
N ARG A 30 5.59 -15.00 9.28
CA ARG A 30 5.70 -16.21 8.46
C ARG A 30 5.41 -15.93 6.98
N ASP A 31 4.33 -15.20 6.70
CA ASP A 31 3.79 -15.05 5.36
C ASP A 31 4.18 -13.71 4.70
N GLY A 32 4.67 -12.73 5.48
CA GLY A 32 5.02 -11.39 5.02
C GLY A 32 3.82 -10.45 4.91
N TYR A 33 2.62 -10.93 5.23
CA TYR A 33 1.40 -10.13 5.27
C TYR A 33 0.40 -10.67 6.30
N VAL A 34 -0.57 -9.83 6.65
CA VAL A 34 -1.69 -10.20 7.52
C VAL A 34 -2.95 -9.43 7.15
N HIS A 35 -4.12 -10.06 7.27
CA HIS A 35 -5.43 -9.41 7.18
C HIS A 35 -5.94 -9.11 8.59
N LEU A 36 -6.25 -7.85 8.87
CA LEU A 36 -6.79 -7.37 10.15
C LEU A 36 -8.21 -6.85 9.93
N LYS A 37 -9.16 -7.45 10.65
CA LYS A 37 -10.59 -7.19 10.47
C LYS A 37 -11.08 -6.03 11.31
N GLY A 38 -11.87 -5.14 10.70
CA GLY A 38 -12.55 -4.05 11.40
C GLY A 38 -11.59 -3.12 12.12
N VAL A 39 -10.48 -2.76 11.50
CA VAL A 39 -9.53 -1.76 12.04
C VAL A 39 -10.21 -0.41 12.14
N MET A 40 -11.09 -0.09 11.20
CA MET A 40 -11.95 1.09 11.22
C MET A 40 -13.41 0.65 11.32
N SER A 41 -14.22 1.35 12.14
CA SER A 41 -15.67 1.12 12.17
C SER A 41 -16.34 1.74 10.94
N PRO A 42 -17.59 1.35 10.61
CA PRO A 42 -18.34 1.98 9.54
C PRO A 42 -18.47 3.50 9.66
N GLU A 43 -18.63 4.01 10.88
CA GLU A 43 -18.74 5.44 11.16
C GLU A 43 -17.42 6.16 10.97
N GLU A 44 -16.31 5.58 11.45
CA GLU A 44 -14.95 6.11 11.28
C GLU A 44 -14.52 6.13 9.81
N MET A 45 -14.99 5.18 9.02
CA MET A 45 -14.74 5.13 7.57
C MET A 45 -15.39 6.29 6.82
N ASN A 46 -16.49 6.88 7.32
CA ASN A 46 -17.14 8.00 6.63
C ASN A 46 -16.23 9.24 6.58
N GLU A 47 -15.42 9.49 7.60
CA GLU A 47 -14.46 10.60 7.62
C GLU A 47 -13.32 10.36 6.58
N ILE A 48 -12.86 9.12 6.46
CA ILE A 48 -11.85 8.74 5.47
C ILE A 48 -12.41 8.91 4.06
N GLU A 49 -13.62 8.39 3.83
CA GLU A 49 -14.26 8.41 2.51
C GLU A 49 -14.59 9.84 2.07
N ASP A 50 -15.03 10.73 2.96
CA ASP A 50 -15.32 12.14 2.63
C ASP A 50 -14.08 12.83 2.03
N VAL A 51 -12.93 12.71 2.69
CA VAL A 51 -11.69 13.30 2.19
C VAL A 51 -11.21 12.61 0.91
N TYR A 52 -11.32 11.28 0.84
CA TYR A 52 -10.98 10.50 -0.34
C TYR A 52 -11.76 10.98 -1.59
N GLU A 53 -13.09 11.13 -1.46
CA GLU A 53 -13.96 11.62 -2.52
C GLU A 53 -13.61 13.06 -2.97
N ARG A 54 -13.20 13.91 -2.05
CA ARG A 54 -12.76 15.28 -2.38
C ARG A 54 -11.52 15.29 -3.27
N PHE A 55 -10.59 14.34 -3.07
CA PHE A 55 -9.47 14.13 -4.00
C PHE A 55 -9.97 13.69 -5.38
N LEU A 56 -10.85 12.69 -5.44
CA LEU A 56 -11.37 12.17 -6.71
C LEU A 56 -12.17 13.20 -7.50
N ARG A 57 -12.91 14.09 -6.80
CA ARG A 57 -13.67 15.18 -7.43
C ARG A 57 -12.81 16.40 -7.78
N GLY A 58 -11.51 16.39 -7.45
CA GLY A 58 -10.59 17.51 -7.69
C GLY A 58 -10.82 18.72 -6.78
N GLU A 59 -11.59 18.58 -5.71
CA GLU A 59 -11.78 19.65 -4.70
C GLU A 59 -10.48 19.88 -3.91
N ILE A 60 -9.69 18.84 -3.71
CA ILE A 60 -8.32 18.93 -3.24
C ILE A 60 -7.42 18.78 -4.47
N HIS A 61 -6.77 19.89 -4.84
CA HIS A 61 -6.00 19.94 -6.07
C HIS A 61 -4.63 19.26 -5.92
N VAL A 62 -4.39 18.24 -6.75
CA VAL A 62 -3.12 17.52 -6.85
C VAL A 62 -2.49 17.80 -8.21
N VAL A 63 -1.19 18.06 -8.26
CA VAL A 63 -0.55 18.55 -9.47
C VAL A 63 0.41 17.53 -10.10
N GLY A 64 0.45 17.57 -11.43
CA GLY A 64 1.41 16.83 -12.24
C GLY A 64 1.33 15.33 -12.06
N LYS A 65 2.48 14.68 -11.99
CA LYS A 65 2.60 13.21 -11.88
C LYS A 65 2.08 12.62 -10.57
N ASP A 66 1.80 13.45 -9.56
CA ASP A 66 1.23 12.99 -8.28
C ASP A 66 -0.27 12.64 -8.40
N PHE A 67 -0.92 13.01 -9.53
CA PHE A 67 -2.26 12.56 -9.90
C PHE A 67 -2.23 11.95 -11.30
N ASN A 68 -2.26 10.64 -11.40
CA ASN A 68 -2.05 9.92 -12.67
C ASN A 68 -2.88 8.65 -12.80
N ASP A 69 -2.87 8.08 -14.00
CA ASP A 69 -3.23 6.68 -14.21
C ASP A 69 -2.00 5.82 -13.86
N MET A 70 -2.10 5.00 -12.81
CA MET A 70 -0.99 4.14 -12.37
C MET A 70 -0.58 3.10 -13.42
N THR A 71 -1.47 2.73 -14.35
CA THR A 71 -1.17 1.72 -15.38
C THR A 71 -0.38 2.27 -16.54
N THR A 72 -0.57 3.53 -16.88
CA THR A 72 0.08 4.18 -18.04
C THR A 72 1.05 5.29 -17.66
N GLY A 73 0.96 5.83 -16.44
CA GLY A 73 1.67 7.04 -16.04
C GLY A 73 1.06 8.35 -16.58
N GLU A 74 -0.04 8.26 -17.34
CA GLU A 74 -0.73 9.42 -17.91
C GLU A 74 -1.25 10.33 -16.83
N HIS A 75 -1.03 11.63 -16.97
CA HIS A 75 -1.49 12.67 -16.05
C HIS A 75 -1.93 13.93 -16.80
N GLY A 76 -2.72 14.77 -16.14
CA GLY A 76 -3.23 16.01 -16.71
C GLY A 76 -4.39 15.82 -17.70
N THR A 77 -4.92 14.61 -17.83
CA THR A 77 -6.11 14.28 -18.62
C THR A 77 -7.32 14.01 -17.71
N ASP A 78 -8.47 13.68 -18.29
CA ASP A 78 -9.68 13.39 -17.54
C ASP A 78 -9.53 12.08 -16.74
N PRO A 79 -9.55 12.12 -15.40
CA PRO A 79 -9.35 10.93 -14.57
C PRO A 79 -10.44 9.87 -14.70
N ARG A 80 -11.59 10.20 -15.33
CA ARG A 80 -12.62 9.20 -15.66
C ARG A 80 -12.14 8.18 -16.72
N GLY A 81 -11.10 8.53 -17.47
CA GLY A 81 -10.42 7.62 -18.40
C GLY A 81 -9.42 6.68 -17.75
N TYR A 82 -8.96 6.98 -16.54
CA TYR A 82 -7.91 6.21 -15.88
C TYR A 82 -8.38 4.81 -15.49
N ALA A 83 -7.52 3.82 -15.72
CA ALA A 83 -7.77 2.45 -15.28
C ALA A 83 -7.61 2.34 -13.75
N VAL A 84 -6.53 2.93 -13.25
CA VAL A 84 -6.27 3.07 -11.82
C VAL A 84 -5.98 4.53 -11.51
N VAL A 85 -6.95 5.23 -10.92
CA VAL A 85 -6.72 6.58 -10.40
C VAL A 85 -5.75 6.49 -9.24
N ASN A 86 -4.66 7.21 -9.34
CA ASN A 86 -3.60 7.25 -8.37
C ASN A 86 -3.38 8.67 -7.86
N VAL A 87 -3.47 8.86 -6.54
CA VAL A 87 -3.08 10.08 -5.84
C VAL A 87 -1.89 9.77 -4.96
N MET A 88 -0.72 10.27 -5.35
CA MET A 88 0.51 10.14 -4.58
C MET A 88 0.58 11.24 -3.54
N LEU A 89 1.04 10.87 -2.35
CA LEU A 89 1.32 11.79 -1.25
C LEU A 89 0.12 12.70 -0.88
N PRO A 90 -1.10 12.15 -0.68
CA PRO A 90 -2.28 12.96 -0.35
C PRO A 90 -2.06 13.86 0.87
N ARG A 91 -1.28 13.44 1.88
CA ARG A 91 -0.90 14.23 3.06
C ARG A 91 -0.13 15.52 2.73
N LYS A 92 0.58 15.56 1.60
CA LYS A 92 1.26 16.76 1.08
C LYS A 92 0.25 17.79 0.59
N TYR A 93 -0.81 17.35 -0.05
CA TYR A 93 -1.85 18.21 -0.66
C TYR A 93 -2.96 18.58 0.31
N TYR A 94 -3.18 17.77 1.34
CA TYR A 94 -4.14 18.03 2.40
C TYR A 94 -3.52 17.79 3.78
N PRO A 95 -2.65 18.69 4.28
CA PRO A 95 -1.92 18.52 5.54
C PRO A 95 -2.82 18.32 6.78
N GLN A 96 -4.06 18.82 6.75
CA GLN A 96 -5.04 18.64 7.82
C GLN A 96 -5.44 17.17 8.02
N TRP A 97 -5.18 16.33 7.03
CA TRP A 97 -5.44 14.88 7.10
C TRP A 97 -4.32 14.11 7.81
N GLN A 98 -3.16 14.73 8.00
CA GLN A 98 -2.07 14.10 8.72
C GLN A 98 -2.47 13.79 10.16
N GLY A 99 -2.15 12.59 10.62
CA GLY A 99 -2.54 12.10 11.92
C GLY A 99 -4.03 11.78 12.04
N ASN A 100 -4.72 11.46 10.94
CA ASN A 100 -6.06 10.92 10.99
C ASN A 100 -6.11 9.58 11.76
N LEU A 101 -7.30 9.12 12.12
CA LEU A 101 -7.45 7.94 12.97
C LEU A 101 -6.83 6.68 12.36
N PHE A 102 -6.95 6.50 11.03
CA PHE A 102 -6.33 5.36 10.36
C PHE A 102 -4.81 5.40 10.48
N GLU A 103 -4.17 6.54 10.23
CA GLU A 103 -2.71 6.68 10.37
C GLU A 103 -2.23 6.37 11.78
N ARG A 104 -2.95 6.82 12.82
CA ARG A 104 -2.57 6.53 14.22
C ARG A 104 -2.69 5.04 14.52
N ARG A 105 -3.75 4.37 14.06
CA ARG A 105 -3.92 2.92 14.21
C ARG A 105 -2.89 2.14 13.39
N ALA A 106 -2.62 2.55 12.16
CA ALA A 106 -1.59 1.96 11.32
C ALA A 106 -0.20 2.03 11.98
N HIS A 107 0.12 3.17 12.60
CA HIS A 107 1.36 3.32 13.36
C HIS A 107 1.42 2.33 14.55
N SER A 108 0.36 2.28 15.36
CA SER A 108 0.26 1.31 16.47
C SER A 108 0.39 -0.15 16.00
N ILE A 109 -0.21 -0.49 14.87
CA ILE A 109 -0.12 -1.83 14.27
C ILE A 109 1.31 -2.11 13.81
N ALA A 110 1.95 -1.18 13.11
CA ALA A 110 3.31 -1.32 12.64
C ALA A 110 4.30 -1.55 13.78
N GLU A 111 4.16 -0.83 14.90
CA GLU A 111 5.02 -1.03 16.07
C GLU A 111 4.79 -2.39 16.74
N GLN A 112 3.57 -2.91 16.77
CA GLN A 112 3.32 -4.27 17.29
C GLN A 112 3.90 -5.37 16.38
N LEU A 113 3.95 -5.14 15.06
CA LEU A 113 4.51 -6.10 14.09
C LEU A 113 6.04 -6.05 14.00
N CYS A 114 6.59 -4.84 13.97
CA CYS A 114 7.98 -4.56 13.62
C CYS A 114 8.83 -4.04 14.80
N GLY A 115 8.22 -3.66 15.93
CA GLY A 115 8.89 -2.99 17.04
C GLY A 115 8.82 -1.47 16.95
N GLU A 116 9.25 -0.81 18.03
CA GLU A 116 9.19 0.65 18.18
C GLU A 116 10.01 1.41 17.12
N GLY A 117 9.66 2.67 16.92
CA GLY A 117 10.38 3.60 16.04
C GLY A 117 9.99 3.48 14.57
N MET A 118 8.75 3.10 14.29
CA MET A 118 8.17 3.16 12.95
C MET A 118 7.69 4.58 12.63
N THR A 119 7.72 4.96 11.37
CA THR A 119 7.23 6.27 10.89
C THR A 119 6.60 6.13 9.51
N ILE A 120 5.57 6.93 9.22
CA ILE A 120 4.99 6.99 7.88
C ILE A 120 5.96 7.73 6.96
N ASP A 121 6.42 7.06 5.93
CA ASP A 121 7.33 7.60 4.93
C ASP A 121 6.66 7.89 3.58
N PHE A 122 5.58 7.18 3.27
CA PHE A 122 4.86 7.31 2.02
C PHE A 122 3.36 7.09 2.23
N ASP A 123 2.52 7.76 1.44
CA ASP A 123 1.08 7.58 1.43
C ASP A 123 0.48 7.70 0.02
N GLN A 124 -0.65 7.04 -0.21
CA GLN A 124 -1.24 6.92 -1.53
C GLN A 124 -2.74 6.61 -1.47
N LEU A 125 -3.50 7.15 -2.41
CA LEU A 125 -4.86 6.71 -2.69
C LEU A 125 -4.92 6.01 -4.04
N LEU A 126 -5.58 4.86 -4.09
CA LEU A 126 -5.73 4.06 -5.31
C LEU A 126 -7.19 3.70 -5.53
N ALA A 127 -7.73 3.99 -6.73
CA ALA A 127 -9.07 3.60 -7.11
C ALA A 127 -9.08 2.84 -8.44
N LYS A 128 -9.63 1.62 -8.44
CA LYS A 128 -9.97 0.88 -9.66
C LYS A 128 -11.44 1.11 -9.97
N SER A 129 -11.71 1.71 -11.11
CA SER A 129 -13.08 1.94 -11.58
C SER A 129 -13.76 0.62 -11.97
N PRO A 130 -15.10 0.53 -11.89
CA PRO A 130 -15.84 -0.62 -12.39
C PRO A 130 -15.60 -0.87 -13.88
N GLY A 131 -15.66 -2.14 -14.31
CA GLY A 131 -15.53 -2.52 -15.71
C GLY A 131 -14.15 -2.24 -16.32
N ARG A 132 -13.10 -2.22 -15.52
CA ARG A 132 -11.71 -1.98 -15.94
C ARG A 132 -10.85 -3.25 -15.77
N PRO A 133 -10.95 -4.23 -16.68
CA PRO A 133 -10.11 -5.43 -16.63
C PRO A 133 -8.61 -5.10 -16.80
N ASP A 134 -8.29 -3.95 -17.37
CA ASP A 134 -6.95 -3.39 -17.55
C ASP A 134 -6.37 -2.71 -16.29
N ALA A 135 -7.17 -2.53 -15.23
CA ALA A 135 -6.74 -1.97 -13.95
C ALA A 135 -5.88 -2.96 -13.14
N ILE A 136 -4.76 -3.40 -13.72
CA ILE A 136 -3.89 -4.42 -13.15
C ILE A 136 -2.72 -3.76 -12.40
N PHE A 137 -2.47 -4.22 -11.17
CA PHE A 137 -1.18 -4.04 -10.51
C PHE A 137 -0.33 -5.28 -10.75
N HIS A 138 0.72 -5.12 -11.56
CA HIS A 138 1.64 -6.19 -11.88
C HIS A 138 2.40 -6.67 -10.63
N TRP A 139 2.89 -7.90 -10.68
CA TRP A 139 3.65 -8.51 -9.60
C TRP A 139 4.92 -7.72 -9.31
N HIS A 140 5.10 -7.32 -8.07
CA HIS A 140 6.25 -6.55 -7.61
C HIS A 140 6.49 -6.76 -6.11
N GLN A 141 7.63 -6.31 -5.67
CA GLN A 141 7.99 -6.13 -4.27
C GLN A 141 8.20 -4.64 -4.05
N ASP A 142 7.55 -4.05 -3.06
CA ASP A 142 7.69 -2.62 -2.78
C ASP A 142 9.15 -2.23 -2.52
N GLN A 143 9.93 -3.14 -1.91
CA GLN A 143 11.35 -2.95 -1.66
C GLN A 143 12.15 -2.54 -2.92
N ALA A 144 11.69 -2.92 -4.12
CA ALA A 144 12.36 -2.54 -5.38
C ALA A 144 12.29 -1.04 -5.70
N TYR A 145 11.41 -0.30 -5.04
CA TYR A 145 11.28 1.16 -5.18
C TYR A 145 12.18 1.94 -4.21
N TRP A 146 12.82 1.25 -3.28
CA TRP A 146 13.60 1.83 -2.20
C TRP A 146 15.06 1.40 -2.29
N ILE A 147 15.93 2.16 -1.64
CA ILE A 147 17.34 1.79 -1.50
C ILE A 147 17.51 0.77 -0.37
N ASP A 148 18.54 -0.05 -0.46
CA ASP A 148 18.89 -0.95 0.61
C ASP A 148 19.45 -0.20 1.82
N THR A 149 18.94 -0.54 3.00
CA THR A 149 19.39 -0.08 4.31
C THR A 149 19.53 -1.25 5.26
N ASP A 150 20.28 -1.06 6.34
CA ASP A 150 20.51 -2.13 7.33
C ASP A 150 19.22 -2.51 8.09
N ASP A 151 18.37 -1.53 8.40
CA ASP A 151 17.09 -1.76 9.08
C ASP A 151 15.97 -1.94 8.05
N ARG A 152 15.53 -3.17 7.88
CA ARG A 152 14.50 -3.56 6.89
C ARG A 152 13.10 -3.73 7.48
N ARG A 153 12.83 -3.10 8.61
CA ARG A 153 11.50 -3.14 9.24
C ARG A 153 10.55 -2.24 8.46
N THR A 154 9.54 -2.87 7.85
CA THR A 154 8.53 -2.18 7.03
C THR A 154 7.15 -2.76 7.26
N ALA A 155 6.13 -1.94 7.17
CA ALA A 155 4.72 -2.32 7.27
C ALA A 155 3.89 -1.38 6.39
N THR A 156 3.49 -1.84 5.22
CA THR A 156 2.55 -1.13 4.34
C THR A 156 1.13 -1.50 4.76
N CYS A 157 0.39 -0.53 5.30
CA CYS A 157 -1.01 -0.67 5.70
C CYS A 157 -1.92 -0.23 4.55
N TRP A 158 -2.69 -1.15 4.03
CA TRP A 158 -3.62 -0.97 2.93
C TRP A 158 -5.06 -1.04 3.44
N LEU A 159 -5.73 0.11 3.61
CA LEU A 159 -7.11 0.21 4.09
C LEU A 159 -8.10 0.06 2.95
N ALA A 160 -9.03 -0.88 3.08
CA ALA A 160 -10.15 -1.03 2.16
C ALA A 160 -11.19 0.08 2.40
N VAL A 161 -11.33 0.99 1.45
CA VAL A 161 -12.39 2.01 1.45
C VAL A 161 -13.69 1.43 0.91
N ASP A 162 -13.60 0.44 0.03
CA ASP A 162 -14.69 -0.43 -0.43
C ASP A 162 -14.38 -1.88 -0.10
N ASP A 163 -15.38 -2.75 -0.14
CA ASP A 163 -15.14 -4.19 -0.14
C ASP A 163 -14.21 -4.55 -1.32
N SER A 164 -13.18 -5.33 -1.02
CA SER A 164 -12.17 -5.74 -1.99
C SER A 164 -12.25 -7.23 -2.20
N THR A 165 -12.72 -7.64 -3.37
CA THR A 165 -12.99 -9.03 -3.75
C THR A 165 -12.14 -9.46 -4.94
N VAL A 166 -12.12 -10.75 -5.24
CA VAL A 166 -11.46 -11.26 -6.45
C VAL A 166 -12.03 -10.59 -7.70
N GLU A 167 -13.35 -10.38 -7.74
CA GLU A 167 -14.04 -9.78 -8.88
C GLU A 167 -13.60 -8.35 -9.16
N ASN A 168 -13.40 -7.52 -8.11
CA ASN A 168 -12.98 -6.12 -8.27
C ASN A 168 -11.48 -5.90 -8.10
N GLY A 169 -10.69 -6.98 -8.04
CA GLY A 169 -9.23 -6.95 -8.06
C GLY A 169 -8.60 -6.73 -6.69
N CYS A 170 -8.94 -7.59 -5.72
CA CYS A 170 -8.29 -7.61 -4.39
C CYS A 170 -6.80 -7.89 -4.49
N MET A 171 -6.09 -7.61 -3.40
CA MET A 171 -4.65 -7.90 -3.28
C MET A 171 -4.40 -9.40 -3.31
N GLN A 172 -3.29 -9.78 -3.92
CA GLN A 172 -2.78 -11.15 -3.94
C GLN A 172 -1.32 -11.13 -3.50
N PHE A 173 -0.93 -12.09 -2.67
CA PHE A 173 0.40 -12.17 -2.08
C PHE A 173 1.02 -13.55 -2.32
N LEU A 174 2.34 -13.60 -2.46
CA LEU A 174 3.12 -14.83 -2.39
C LEU A 174 3.62 -15.01 -0.95
N PRO A 175 3.00 -15.90 -0.16
CA PRO A 175 3.37 -16.07 1.24
C PRO A 175 4.83 -16.47 1.41
N GLY A 176 5.53 -15.83 2.34
CA GLY A 176 6.92 -16.14 2.68
C GLY A 176 7.98 -15.52 1.77
N SER A 177 7.59 -14.91 0.63
CA SER A 177 8.55 -14.35 -0.34
C SER A 177 9.40 -13.20 0.21
N HIS A 178 8.99 -12.54 1.28
CA HIS A 178 9.77 -11.52 1.98
C HIS A 178 11.01 -12.07 2.71
N LEU A 179 11.09 -13.40 2.89
CA LEU A 179 12.26 -14.09 3.47
C LEU A 179 13.30 -14.44 2.40
N GLU A 180 12.96 -14.25 1.14
CA GLU A 180 13.85 -14.46 0.00
C GLU A 180 14.49 -13.14 -0.45
N PRO A 181 15.59 -13.17 -1.22
CA PRO A 181 16.12 -11.97 -1.86
C PRO A 181 15.09 -11.30 -2.75
N VAL A 182 15.11 -9.96 -2.81
CA VAL A 182 14.28 -9.21 -3.75
C VAL A 182 14.56 -9.69 -5.17
N ARG A 183 13.52 -10.04 -5.91
CA ARG A 183 13.62 -10.51 -7.28
C ARG A 183 14.06 -9.36 -8.19
N ARG A 184 14.64 -9.71 -9.32
CA ARG A 184 14.97 -8.72 -10.34
C ARG A 184 13.68 -8.10 -10.87
N HIS A 185 13.61 -6.78 -10.82
CA HIS A 185 12.52 -5.99 -11.38
C HIS A 185 12.95 -5.33 -12.70
N ARG A 186 11.97 -4.95 -13.49
CA ARG A 186 12.13 -4.15 -14.71
C ARG A 186 11.00 -3.12 -14.80
N PRO A 187 11.23 -1.97 -15.43
CA PRO A 187 10.15 -1.04 -15.73
C PRO A 187 9.06 -1.70 -16.59
N LEU A 188 7.79 -1.43 -16.30
CA LEU A 188 6.64 -2.04 -16.99
C LEU A 188 6.72 -1.85 -18.52
N HIS A 189 7.13 -0.68 -18.98
CA HIS A 189 7.26 -0.36 -20.41
C HIS A 189 8.71 -0.34 -20.91
N GLY A 190 9.61 -1.03 -20.20
CA GLY A 190 11.02 -1.21 -20.60
C GLY A 190 11.93 -0.03 -20.30
N ASP A 191 11.39 1.14 -19.93
CA ASP A 191 12.14 2.36 -19.61
C ASP A 191 11.54 3.07 -18.40
N ARG A 192 12.37 3.40 -17.42
CA ARG A 192 11.97 4.15 -16.21
C ARG A 192 11.49 5.58 -16.51
N SER A 193 11.95 6.19 -17.60
CA SER A 193 11.47 7.51 -18.00
C SER A 193 10.03 7.51 -18.49
N SER A 194 9.56 6.36 -18.99
CA SER A 194 8.19 6.18 -19.51
C SER A 194 7.23 5.57 -18.49
N SER A 195 7.74 4.84 -17.50
CA SER A 195 6.91 4.25 -16.43
C SER A 195 7.70 4.10 -15.15
N HIS A 196 7.12 4.64 -14.06
CA HIS A 196 7.63 4.42 -12.71
C HIS A 196 7.35 3.00 -12.22
N THR A 197 6.33 2.34 -12.77
CA THR A 197 5.88 1.02 -12.32
C THR A 197 6.93 -0.05 -12.61
N LEU A 198 7.35 -0.75 -11.56
CA LEU A 198 8.26 -1.89 -11.62
C LEU A 198 7.48 -3.19 -11.61
N VAL A 199 7.98 -4.17 -12.37
CA VAL A 199 7.36 -5.49 -12.46
C VAL A 199 8.42 -6.59 -12.38
N THR A 200 8.00 -7.72 -11.82
CA THR A 200 8.77 -8.97 -11.86
C THR A 200 7.88 -10.12 -12.33
N ASP A 201 8.48 -11.19 -12.80
CA ASP A 201 7.74 -12.33 -13.31
C ASP A 201 7.52 -13.38 -12.21
N LEU A 202 6.35 -14.04 -12.24
CA LEU A 202 6.11 -15.20 -11.39
C LEU A 202 6.95 -16.39 -11.84
N GLN A 203 7.40 -17.17 -10.88
CA GLN A 203 8.07 -18.43 -11.11
C GLN A 203 7.05 -19.58 -11.19
N PRO A 204 7.37 -20.71 -11.84
CA PRO A 204 6.42 -21.81 -12.05
C PRO A 204 5.80 -22.39 -10.76
N ASN A 205 6.48 -22.27 -9.64
CA ASN A 205 6.03 -22.78 -8.34
C ASN A 205 5.40 -21.72 -7.44
N ASP A 206 5.26 -20.48 -7.90
CA ASP A 206 4.63 -19.42 -7.12
C ASP A 206 3.13 -19.67 -6.98
N VAL A 207 2.66 -19.77 -5.76
CA VAL A 207 1.24 -19.96 -5.45
C VAL A 207 0.73 -18.71 -4.74
N MET A 208 0.13 -17.81 -5.52
CA MET A 208 -0.44 -16.57 -5.02
C MET A 208 -1.71 -16.84 -4.22
N ARG A 209 -1.90 -16.06 -3.16
CA ARG A 209 -3.13 -16.08 -2.36
C ARG A 209 -3.88 -14.77 -2.51
N ALA A 210 -5.09 -14.83 -3.02
CA ALA A 210 -6.03 -13.71 -3.02
C ALA A 210 -6.54 -13.47 -1.59
N VAL A 211 -6.62 -12.19 -1.20
CA VAL A 211 -7.08 -11.77 0.13
C VAL A 211 -8.25 -10.81 -0.04
N GLU A 212 -9.45 -11.37 0.06
CA GLU A 212 -10.68 -10.57 0.08
C GLU A 212 -10.87 -9.96 1.45
N ILE A 213 -11.19 -8.67 1.49
CA ILE A 213 -11.38 -7.92 2.73
C ILE A 213 -12.57 -6.97 2.61
N SER A 214 -13.23 -6.71 3.72
CA SER A 214 -14.37 -5.79 3.79
C SER A 214 -13.93 -4.34 4.02
N ARG A 215 -14.81 -3.41 3.69
CA ARG A 215 -14.64 -1.97 4.02
C ARG A 215 -14.28 -1.79 5.50
N GLY A 216 -13.21 -1.07 5.79
CA GLY A 216 -12.69 -0.85 7.14
C GLY A 216 -11.71 -1.92 7.65
N ASP A 217 -11.55 -3.02 6.93
CA ASP A 217 -10.46 -3.96 7.14
C ASP A 217 -9.16 -3.41 6.53
N ILE A 218 -8.04 -3.96 6.95
CA ILE A 218 -6.75 -3.69 6.31
C ILE A 218 -5.99 -4.97 5.97
N THR A 219 -5.18 -4.93 4.93
CA THR A 219 -4.01 -5.80 4.86
C THR A 219 -2.78 -5.02 5.31
N VAL A 220 -1.88 -5.69 6.02
CA VAL A 220 -0.56 -5.16 6.30
C VAL A 220 0.46 -6.07 5.67
N HIS A 221 1.40 -5.53 4.90
CA HIS A 221 2.43 -6.33 4.27
C HIS A 221 3.82 -5.71 4.43
N ASN A 222 4.82 -6.60 4.45
CA ASN A 222 6.24 -6.23 4.40
C ASN A 222 6.60 -5.85 2.96
N GLU A 223 7.42 -4.84 2.76
CA GLU A 223 7.86 -4.39 1.43
C GLU A 223 8.56 -5.47 0.61
N GLY A 224 9.13 -6.48 1.26
CA GLY A 224 9.76 -7.62 0.59
C GLY A 224 8.79 -8.69 0.08
N VAL A 225 7.49 -8.65 0.46
CA VAL A 225 6.54 -9.66 -0.04
C VAL A 225 6.14 -9.39 -1.48
N LEU A 226 6.21 -10.41 -2.33
CA LEU A 226 5.74 -10.34 -3.71
C LEU A 226 4.22 -10.26 -3.72
N HIS A 227 3.69 -9.22 -4.36
CA HIS A 227 2.27 -8.99 -4.42
C HIS A 227 1.83 -8.32 -5.72
N GLY A 228 0.52 -8.25 -5.91
CA GLY A 228 -0.10 -7.62 -7.07
C GLY A 228 -1.62 -7.71 -6.96
N SER A 229 -2.34 -7.29 -8.01
CA SER A 229 -3.80 -7.44 -8.07
C SER A 229 -4.31 -7.44 -9.50
N GLY A 230 -5.35 -8.23 -9.76
CA GLY A 230 -6.05 -8.29 -11.06
C GLY A 230 -6.81 -7.02 -11.39
N GLY A 231 -7.42 -6.99 -12.57
CA GLY A 231 -8.33 -5.92 -12.99
C GLY A 231 -9.64 -5.90 -12.19
N ASN A 232 -10.45 -4.87 -12.42
CA ASN A 232 -11.80 -4.78 -11.86
C ASN A 232 -12.83 -5.22 -12.91
N TYR A 233 -13.38 -6.40 -12.74
CA TYR A 233 -14.40 -7.00 -13.61
C TYR A 233 -15.84 -6.71 -13.14
N SER A 234 -16.00 -6.13 -11.95
CA SER A 234 -17.32 -5.77 -11.43
C SER A 234 -17.96 -4.68 -12.30
N ALA A 235 -19.23 -4.83 -12.58
CA ALA A 235 -19.99 -3.86 -13.38
C ALA A 235 -20.25 -2.52 -12.66
N SER A 236 -20.20 -2.50 -11.31
CA SER A 236 -20.65 -1.35 -10.53
C SER A 236 -19.78 -1.03 -9.31
N SER A 237 -18.96 -1.96 -8.83
CA SER A 237 -18.19 -1.80 -7.59
C SER A 237 -16.82 -1.18 -7.86
N TYR A 238 -16.56 -0.05 -7.26
CA TYR A 238 -15.19 0.48 -7.15
C TYR A 238 -14.35 -0.38 -6.21
N ARG A 239 -13.03 -0.29 -6.35
CA ARG A 239 -12.09 -0.79 -5.37
C ARG A 239 -11.12 0.34 -5.01
N ARG A 240 -11.48 1.08 -3.96
CA ARG A 240 -10.71 2.21 -3.44
C ARG A 240 -9.88 1.77 -2.23
N ALA A 241 -8.68 2.31 -2.11
CA ALA A 241 -7.79 2.05 -0.99
C ALA A 241 -7.06 3.31 -0.54
N TYR A 242 -6.85 3.43 0.78
CA TYR A 242 -5.91 4.37 1.36
C TYR A 242 -4.72 3.60 1.92
N ILE A 243 -3.53 3.95 1.48
CA ILE A 243 -2.29 3.23 1.78
C ILE A 243 -1.37 4.16 2.55
N VAL A 244 -0.79 3.64 3.63
CA VAL A 244 0.32 4.28 4.34
C VAL A 244 1.44 3.26 4.51
N ALA A 245 2.63 3.60 4.04
CA ALA A 245 3.84 2.81 4.20
C ALA A 245 4.63 3.32 5.40
N LEU A 246 4.78 2.46 6.40
CA LEU A 246 5.58 2.74 7.59
C LEU A 246 6.92 2.02 7.49
N ARG A 247 7.97 2.75 7.78
CA ARG A 247 9.34 2.27 7.76
C ARG A 247 10.03 2.65 9.07
N SER A 248 11.15 2.02 9.39
CA SER A 248 11.89 2.41 10.59
C SER A 248 12.44 3.84 10.45
N GLN A 249 12.46 4.58 11.55
CA GLN A 249 13.05 5.93 11.57
C GLN A 249 14.52 5.93 11.17
N SER A 250 15.26 4.86 11.50
CA SER A 250 16.67 4.70 11.10
C SER A 250 16.80 4.57 9.57
N THR A 251 15.95 3.79 8.92
CA THR A 251 15.91 3.66 7.45
C THR A 251 15.60 5.01 6.79
N VAL A 252 14.54 5.67 7.22
CA VAL A 252 14.15 6.98 6.67
C VAL A 252 15.27 8.01 6.83
N ALA A 253 15.92 8.06 8.01
CA ALA A 253 17.03 8.96 8.25
C ALA A 253 18.24 8.67 7.35
N GLU A 254 18.56 7.39 7.15
CA GLU A 254 19.66 6.96 6.27
C GLU A 254 19.38 7.33 4.80
N GLU A 255 18.18 7.11 4.32
CA GLU A 255 17.76 7.49 2.96
C GLU A 255 17.88 9.00 2.74
N ARG A 256 17.36 9.82 3.66
CA ARG A 256 17.47 11.28 3.57
C ARG A 256 18.92 11.74 3.61
N ARG A 257 19.78 11.07 4.41
CA ARG A 257 21.21 11.35 4.44
C ARG A 257 21.91 11.06 3.10
N ARG A 258 21.42 10.06 2.34
CA ARG A 258 21.89 9.74 0.97
C ARG A 258 21.24 10.61 -0.11
N GLY A 259 20.35 11.54 0.25
CA GLY A 259 19.61 12.39 -0.68
C GLY A 259 18.45 11.70 -1.38
N PHE A 260 18.06 10.51 -0.94
CA PHE A 260 16.94 9.76 -1.47
C PHE A 260 15.67 10.02 -0.66
N THR A 261 14.52 10.18 -1.33
CA THR A 261 13.22 10.31 -0.69
C THR A 261 12.28 9.18 -1.08
N HIS A 262 12.04 9.00 -2.37
CA HIS A 262 11.26 7.91 -2.94
C HIS A 262 11.49 7.88 -4.46
N SER A 263 11.54 6.71 -5.06
CA SER A 263 11.81 6.57 -6.49
C SER A 263 10.81 7.32 -7.41
N HIS A 264 9.61 7.61 -6.92
CA HIS A 264 8.64 8.47 -7.61
C HIS A 264 8.99 9.95 -7.53
N ASN A 265 9.52 10.40 -6.38
CA ASN A 265 9.81 11.82 -6.13
C ASN A 265 11.11 12.27 -6.77
N ASP A 266 12.10 11.38 -6.77
CA ASP A 266 13.46 11.72 -7.15
C ASP A 266 13.63 11.68 -8.67
N GLY A 267 14.40 12.65 -9.19
CA GLY A 267 14.75 12.70 -10.61
C GLY A 267 15.73 11.59 -11.01
N GLY A 268 15.82 11.31 -12.30
CA GLY A 268 16.69 10.26 -12.83
C GLY A 268 18.16 10.39 -12.42
N GLU A 269 18.67 11.60 -12.24
CA GLU A 269 20.05 11.83 -11.77
C GLU A 269 20.25 11.30 -10.35
N VAL A 270 19.31 11.57 -9.43
CA VAL A 270 19.34 11.06 -8.04
C VAL A 270 19.22 9.53 -8.06
N LEU A 271 18.26 8.99 -8.81
CA LEU A 271 18.05 7.54 -8.91
C LEU A 271 19.27 6.80 -9.45
N ASN A 272 19.98 7.40 -10.43
CA ASN A 272 21.21 6.82 -10.99
C ASN A 272 22.43 6.96 -10.06
N ALA A 273 22.42 7.93 -9.15
CA ALA A 273 23.51 8.16 -8.22
C ALA A 273 23.39 7.38 -6.91
N VAL A 274 22.21 6.82 -6.64
CA VAL A 274 21.94 6.09 -5.40
C VAL A 274 22.20 4.60 -5.58
N ASP A 275 23.17 4.07 -4.84
CA ASP A 275 23.44 2.64 -4.80
C ASP A 275 22.33 1.88 -4.08
N GLY A 276 22.03 0.66 -4.53
CA GLY A 276 21.09 -0.25 -3.87
C GLY A 276 19.66 -0.22 -4.42
N LEU A 277 19.38 0.47 -5.53
CA LEU A 277 18.11 0.30 -6.25
C LEU A 277 18.12 -1.02 -7.03
N HIS A 278 17.01 -1.75 -6.96
CA HIS A 278 16.86 -3.11 -7.53
C HIS A 278 16.36 -3.15 -8.98
N ALA A 279 16.22 -2.01 -9.64
CA ALA A 279 15.66 -1.92 -11.00
C ALA A 279 16.68 -1.65 -12.08
#